data_c40f7ad1e4ca034770bfbe0e87cdbfcf
#
_entry.id   c40f7ad1e4ca034770bfbe0e87cdbfcf
#
_cell.length_a   1.000
_cell.length_b   1.000
_cell.length_c   1.000
_cell.angle_alpha   90.00
_cell.angle_beta   90.00
_cell.angle_gamma   90.00
#
_symmetry.space_group_name_H-M   'P 1'
#
loop_
_entity.id
_entity.type
_entity.pdbx_description
1 polymer ?
#
loop_
_entity_poly.entity_id
_entity_poly.type
_entity_poly.pdbx_seq_one_letter_code
_entity_poly.pdbx_strand_id
1 'polypeptide(L)'
;QALPATLGANVPTENAADLKTYGFEVSIGWTDQLSNGFKYWAKGVLSDYQSEITRFTNPTGSIGQYYVGRKIGEIWGYRSNGLFQSDEEVASSPKQTKLWGGSWGAGDVKYVDLNNNGEIEWGTNTLDNPGDKTIIGNSTPRYSFGITAGFEYKGFDFEMFWQGIGKRDYMVGGVHFWGFTSQWDTPLKESLDYWTPQNTGAYFPRPNWNNGGNRQTTDRYLQDASYARLKNVTLGYTFPKVWMNQIGISKLRIYVSGENLFTITDMIDSFDPETLSNMTYPINKKLAVGL
;
A
#
# COMPACT_ATOMS: atom_id res chain seq x y z
N GLN A 1 30.01 -6.51 11.52
CA GLN A 1 30.28 -7.09 12.86
C GLN A 1 30.06 -6.01 13.90
N ALA A 2 29.30 -6.30 14.96
CA ALA A 2 29.18 -5.37 16.08
C ALA A 2 30.54 -5.33 16.82
N LEU A 3 31.10 -4.14 16.99
CA LEU A 3 32.29 -3.98 17.82
C LEU A 3 31.92 -4.22 19.28
N PRO A 4 32.81 -4.79 20.10
CA PRO A 4 32.57 -4.97 21.54
C PRO A 4 32.25 -3.62 22.21
N ALA A 5 31.24 -3.61 23.09
CA ALA A 5 30.82 -2.40 23.82
C ALA A 5 31.96 -1.77 24.67
N THR A 6 33.00 -2.54 24.96
CA THR A 6 34.22 -2.09 25.68
C THR A 6 35.08 -1.09 24.91
N LEU A 7 34.88 -0.93 23.60
CA LEU A 7 35.63 0.03 22.79
C LEU A 7 35.22 1.50 23.01
N GLY A 8 34.04 1.76 23.60
CA GLY A 8 33.58 3.12 23.90
C GLY A 8 33.39 4.04 22.69
N ALA A 9 33.48 3.50 21.47
CA ALA A 9 33.33 4.25 20.22
C ALA A 9 32.11 3.74 19.42
N ASN A 10 31.46 4.65 18.71
CA ASN A 10 30.41 4.28 17.77
C ASN A 10 30.99 3.43 16.63
N VAL A 11 30.23 2.41 16.22
CA VAL A 11 30.61 1.57 15.08
C VAL A 11 30.70 2.45 13.82
N PRO A 12 31.85 2.47 13.11
CA PRO A 12 31.94 3.21 11.87
C PRO A 12 30.98 2.65 10.83
N THR A 13 30.35 3.54 10.10
CA THR A 13 29.49 3.18 8.95
C THR A 13 30.35 2.82 7.75
N GLU A 14 30.12 1.66 7.17
CA GLU A 14 30.82 1.20 5.95
C GLU A 14 29.80 1.03 4.81
N ASN A 15 30.28 1.19 3.56
CA ASN A 15 29.53 0.85 2.37
C ASN A 15 29.49 -0.69 2.20
N ALA A 16 28.48 -1.33 2.78
CA ALA A 16 28.38 -2.77 2.86
C ALA A 16 27.54 -3.40 1.73
N ALA A 17 26.84 -2.61 0.91
CA ALA A 17 25.97 -3.09 -0.15
C ALA A 17 26.14 -2.29 -1.44
N ASP A 18 26.02 -2.97 -2.58
CA ASP A 18 25.83 -2.35 -3.88
C ASP A 18 24.40 -2.60 -4.37
N LEU A 19 23.83 -1.57 -4.98
CA LEU A 19 22.47 -1.55 -5.48
C LEU A 19 22.47 -1.17 -6.96
N LYS A 20 21.74 -1.93 -7.76
CA LYS A 20 21.45 -1.58 -9.16
C LYS A 20 20.01 -1.12 -9.26
N THR A 21 19.82 0.12 -9.72
CA THR A 21 18.48 0.66 -10.00
C THR A 21 18.33 0.85 -11.51
N TYR A 22 17.19 0.45 -12.03
CA TYR A 22 16.81 0.62 -13.43
C TYR A 22 15.33 0.95 -13.54
N GLY A 23 14.98 1.70 -14.57
CA GLY A 23 13.60 2.15 -14.77
C GLY A 23 13.46 3.03 -15.99
N PHE A 24 12.32 3.66 -16.09
CA PHE A 24 12.01 4.62 -17.16
C PHE A 24 11.14 5.76 -16.61
N GLU A 25 11.17 6.87 -17.32
CA GLU A 25 10.29 8.00 -17.12
C GLU A 25 9.80 8.51 -18.46
N VAL A 26 8.48 8.72 -18.57
CA VAL A 26 7.83 9.20 -19.80
C VAL A 26 6.94 10.38 -19.44
N SER A 27 7.03 11.45 -20.26
CA SER A 27 6.14 12.61 -20.16
C SER A 27 5.57 12.91 -21.54
N ILE A 28 4.26 12.94 -21.66
CA ILE A 28 3.54 13.26 -22.91
C ILE A 28 2.59 14.40 -22.61
N GLY A 29 2.65 15.45 -23.42
CA GLY A 29 1.76 16.60 -23.32
C GLY A 29 1.17 16.98 -24.67
N TRP A 30 -0.08 17.40 -24.65
CA TRP A 30 -0.80 17.92 -25.78
C TRP A 30 -1.49 19.22 -25.41
N THR A 31 -1.39 20.21 -26.28
CA THR A 31 -2.12 21.49 -26.16
C THR A 31 -2.59 21.88 -27.53
N ASP A 32 -3.86 22.26 -27.63
CA ASP A 32 -4.45 22.71 -28.90
C ASP A 32 -5.53 23.75 -28.66
N GLN A 33 -5.87 24.47 -29.72
CA GLN A 33 -6.93 25.47 -29.72
C GLN A 33 -7.78 25.35 -30.99
N LEU A 34 -9.06 25.10 -30.78
CA LEU A 34 -10.04 25.02 -31.87
C LEU A 34 -10.36 26.41 -32.47
N SER A 35 -10.87 26.45 -33.71
CA SER A 35 -11.24 27.69 -34.41
C SER A 35 -12.31 28.51 -33.68
N ASN A 36 -13.13 27.90 -32.82
CA ASN A 36 -14.13 28.57 -31.97
C ASN A 36 -13.55 29.20 -30.71
N GLY A 37 -12.20 29.12 -30.48
CA GLY A 37 -11.51 29.66 -29.34
C GLY A 37 -11.47 28.73 -28.12
N PHE A 38 -11.96 27.49 -28.21
CA PHE A 38 -11.82 26.48 -27.18
C PHE A 38 -10.37 25.99 -27.12
N LYS A 39 -9.66 26.27 -26.03
CA LYS A 39 -8.30 25.82 -25.78
C LYS A 39 -8.33 24.70 -24.76
N TYR A 40 -7.57 23.62 -25.00
CA TYR A 40 -7.49 22.50 -24.08
C TYR A 40 -6.07 21.93 -24.04
N TRP A 41 -5.77 21.27 -22.93
CA TRP A 41 -4.48 20.61 -22.72
C TRP A 41 -4.65 19.35 -21.90
N ALA A 42 -3.75 18.40 -22.14
CA ALA A 42 -3.57 17.23 -21.30
C ALA A 42 -2.09 16.90 -21.20
N LYS A 43 -1.63 16.53 -20.02
CA LYS A 43 -0.27 16.06 -19.76
C LYS A 43 -0.32 14.82 -18.90
N GLY A 44 0.33 13.76 -19.37
CA GLY A 44 0.56 12.54 -18.61
C GLY A 44 2.04 12.37 -18.30
N VAL A 45 2.36 11.96 -17.10
CA VAL A 45 3.69 11.50 -16.67
C VAL A 45 3.55 10.11 -16.09
N LEU A 46 4.50 9.23 -16.42
CA LEU A 46 4.57 7.86 -15.92
C LEU A 46 6.03 7.55 -15.65
N SER A 47 6.32 7.09 -14.44
CA SER A 47 7.65 6.62 -14.06
C SER A 47 7.57 5.26 -13.38
N ASP A 48 8.59 4.46 -13.58
CA ASP A 48 8.76 3.17 -12.94
C ASP A 48 10.22 2.89 -12.70
N TYR A 49 10.54 2.32 -11.53
CA TYR A 49 11.89 1.86 -11.25
C TYR A 49 11.88 0.62 -10.38
N GLN A 50 12.95 -0.14 -10.46
CA GLN A 50 13.22 -1.29 -9.64
C GLN A 50 14.67 -1.25 -9.16
N SER A 51 14.88 -1.62 -7.91
CA SER A 51 16.22 -1.68 -7.31
C SER A 51 16.50 -3.09 -6.83
N GLU A 52 17.68 -3.59 -7.14
CA GLU A 52 18.12 -4.94 -6.81
C GLU A 52 19.50 -4.88 -6.13
N ILE A 53 19.70 -5.68 -5.10
CA ILE A 53 20.96 -5.83 -4.39
C ILE A 53 21.91 -6.65 -5.27
N THR A 54 23.03 -6.04 -5.65
CA THR A 54 24.05 -6.74 -6.48
C THR A 54 25.24 -7.22 -5.69
N ARG A 55 25.49 -6.64 -4.50
CA ARG A 55 26.50 -7.09 -3.56
C ARG A 55 26.05 -6.84 -2.13
N PHE A 56 26.09 -7.85 -1.32
CA PHE A 56 25.92 -7.78 0.14
C PHE A 56 26.46 -9.05 0.77
N THR A 57 27.09 -8.94 1.94
CA THR A 57 27.59 -10.09 2.69
C THR A 57 26.51 -10.57 3.66
N ASN A 58 25.91 -11.71 3.34
CA ASN A 58 24.91 -12.39 4.18
C ASN A 58 25.38 -13.82 4.48
N PRO A 59 26.30 -13.99 5.45
CA PRO A 59 26.94 -15.29 5.71
C PRO A 59 25.98 -16.33 6.27
N THR A 60 24.87 -15.90 6.85
CA THR A 60 23.83 -16.79 7.40
C THR A 60 22.76 -17.15 6.38
N GLY A 61 22.76 -16.52 5.20
CA GLY A 61 21.70 -16.69 4.20
C GLY A 61 20.32 -16.19 4.64
N SER A 62 20.22 -15.41 5.74
CA SER A 62 18.95 -14.98 6.31
C SER A 62 18.09 -14.19 5.31
N ILE A 63 16.83 -14.60 5.12
CA ILE A 63 15.84 -13.87 4.30
C ILE A 63 15.41 -12.54 4.93
N GLY A 64 15.65 -12.34 6.22
CA GLY A 64 15.39 -11.08 6.92
C GLY A 64 16.44 -10.00 6.63
N GLN A 65 17.60 -10.35 6.07
CA GLN A 65 18.67 -9.44 5.68
C GLN A 65 18.67 -9.22 4.16
N TYR A 66 19.49 -8.27 3.69
CA TYR A 66 19.78 -8.15 2.27
C TYR A 66 20.55 -9.39 1.78
N TYR A 67 20.32 -9.77 0.53
CA TYR A 67 21.03 -10.82 -0.19
C TYR A 67 21.13 -10.44 -1.66
N VAL A 68 22.09 -11.00 -2.36
CA VAL A 68 22.28 -10.76 -3.79
C VAL A 68 21.06 -11.26 -4.56
N GLY A 69 20.53 -10.44 -5.45
CA GLY A 69 19.30 -10.71 -6.20
C GLY A 69 18.01 -10.22 -5.50
N ARG A 70 18.08 -9.80 -4.22
CA ARG A 70 16.90 -9.24 -3.53
C ARG A 70 16.47 -7.95 -4.18
N LYS A 71 15.20 -7.88 -4.57
CA LYS A 71 14.57 -6.61 -4.95
C LYS A 71 14.17 -5.83 -3.71
N ILE A 72 14.43 -4.53 -3.70
CA ILE A 72 14.01 -3.68 -2.59
C ILE A 72 12.49 -3.73 -2.47
N GLY A 73 12.00 -3.86 -1.24
CA GLY A 73 10.58 -3.94 -0.94
C GLY A 73 9.98 -5.35 -0.96
N GLU A 74 10.74 -6.41 -1.26
CA GLU A 74 10.24 -7.79 -1.20
C GLU A 74 9.64 -8.12 0.16
N ILE A 75 8.45 -8.71 0.12
CA ILE A 75 7.70 -9.16 1.30
C ILE A 75 7.71 -10.68 1.30
N TRP A 76 8.39 -11.26 2.29
CA TRP A 76 8.36 -12.68 2.56
C TRP A 76 7.21 -13.02 3.51
N GLY A 77 6.44 -14.04 3.16
CA GLY A 77 5.30 -14.46 3.96
C GLY A 77 4.79 -15.85 3.58
N TYR A 78 3.74 -16.26 4.25
CA TYR A 78 3.07 -17.53 3.99
C TYR A 78 1.97 -17.35 2.94
N ARG A 79 1.67 -18.42 2.20
CA ARG A 79 0.44 -18.48 1.42
C ARG A 79 -0.69 -19.05 2.27
N SER A 80 -1.90 -18.57 2.02
CA SER A 80 -3.12 -18.99 2.71
C SER A 80 -4.07 -19.70 1.75
N ASN A 81 -4.71 -20.75 2.23
CA ASN A 81 -5.82 -21.41 1.57
C ASN A 81 -7.14 -21.15 2.34
N GLY A 82 -7.37 -19.89 2.74
CA GLY A 82 -8.55 -19.47 3.46
C GLY A 82 -8.51 -19.70 4.96
N LEU A 83 -9.66 -19.97 5.55
CA LEU A 83 -9.86 -20.27 6.97
C LEU A 83 -10.35 -21.71 7.12
N PHE A 84 -9.92 -22.40 8.17
CA PHE A 84 -10.44 -23.71 8.51
C PHE A 84 -11.96 -23.65 8.73
N GLN A 85 -12.70 -24.60 8.17
CA GLN A 85 -14.15 -24.63 8.26
C GLN A 85 -14.65 -25.55 9.38
N SER A 86 -13.82 -26.51 9.79
CA SER A 86 -14.13 -27.42 10.91
C SER A 86 -12.87 -27.91 11.63
N ASP A 87 -13.04 -28.49 12.80
CA ASP A 87 -11.94 -29.06 13.56
C ASP A 87 -11.43 -30.38 12.93
N GLU A 88 -12.30 -31.10 12.19
CA GLU A 88 -11.89 -32.26 11.39
C GLU A 88 -10.96 -31.86 10.24
N GLU A 89 -11.23 -30.71 9.62
CA GLU A 89 -10.34 -30.15 8.61
C GLU A 89 -8.95 -29.81 9.20
N VAL A 90 -8.91 -29.22 10.39
CA VAL A 90 -7.65 -28.95 11.10
C VAL A 90 -6.91 -30.26 11.36
N ALA A 91 -7.58 -31.30 11.84
CA ALA A 91 -6.97 -32.58 12.16
C ALA A 91 -6.39 -33.31 10.92
N SER A 92 -6.95 -33.09 9.74
CA SER A 92 -6.52 -33.69 8.47
C SER A 92 -5.55 -32.83 7.66
N SER A 93 -5.27 -31.60 8.09
CA SER A 93 -4.38 -30.65 7.42
C SER A 93 -2.94 -30.69 7.99
N PRO A 94 -1.94 -30.13 7.28
CA PRO A 94 -0.60 -29.92 7.82
C PRO A 94 -0.61 -29.22 9.17
N LYS A 95 0.24 -29.65 10.08
CA LYS A 95 0.29 -29.12 11.45
C LYS A 95 0.88 -27.72 11.47
N GLN A 96 0.22 -26.77 12.12
CA GLN A 96 0.65 -25.37 12.23
C GLN A 96 1.23 -25.03 13.62
N THR A 97 1.53 -26.02 14.43
CA THR A 97 2.00 -25.88 15.82
C THR A 97 3.33 -25.15 15.95
N LYS A 98 4.16 -25.15 14.90
CA LYS A 98 5.41 -24.40 14.88
C LYS A 98 5.19 -22.89 14.73
N LEU A 99 4.09 -22.44 14.11
CA LEU A 99 3.74 -21.03 14.03
C LEU A 99 3.17 -20.51 15.35
N TRP A 100 2.40 -21.36 16.03
CA TRP A 100 1.83 -21.09 17.32
C TRP A 100 1.44 -22.41 18.00
N GLY A 101 1.96 -22.63 19.19
CA GLY A 101 1.82 -23.91 19.91
C GLY A 101 0.48 -24.13 20.62
N GLY A 102 -0.48 -23.21 20.45
CA GLY A 102 -1.83 -23.34 21.01
C GLY A 102 -2.75 -24.22 20.15
N SER A 103 -4.04 -24.24 20.53
CA SER A 103 -5.03 -25.05 19.83
C SER A 103 -5.56 -24.35 18.57
N TRP A 104 -5.25 -24.90 17.42
CA TRP A 104 -5.86 -24.54 16.15
C TRP A 104 -7.25 -25.14 16.02
N GLY A 105 -8.16 -24.45 15.35
CA GLY A 105 -9.54 -24.89 15.20
C GLY A 105 -10.25 -24.17 14.05
N ALA A 106 -11.52 -24.49 13.86
CA ALA A 106 -12.37 -23.83 12.88
C ALA A 106 -12.29 -22.31 13.00
N GLY A 107 -12.17 -21.60 11.88
CA GLY A 107 -12.02 -20.15 11.79
C GLY A 107 -10.60 -19.63 11.92
N ASP A 108 -9.60 -20.46 12.18
CA ASP A 108 -8.20 -20.05 12.13
C ASP A 108 -7.67 -20.05 10.68
N VAL A 109 -6.61 -19.29 10.42
CA VAL A 109 -6.00 -19.22 9.07
C VAL A 109 -5.38 -20.55 8.69
N LYS A 110 -5.73 -21.07 7.52
CA LYS A 110 -5.17 -22.27 6.93
C LYS A 110 -4.02 -21.91 6.01
N TYR A 111 -2.80 -22.21 6.42
CA TYR A 111 -1.58 -21.98 5.63
C TYR A 111 -1.30 -23.14 4.68
N VAL A 112 -0.53 -22.83 3.62
CA VAL A 112 -0.14 -23.82 2.60
C VAL A 112 1.24 -24.39 2.95
N ASP A 113 1.32 -25.70 3.03
CA ASP A 113 2.57 -26.45 3.13
C ASP A 113 3.24 -26.45 1.74
N LEU A 114 4.26 -25.63 1.58
CA LEU A 114 4.95 -25.45 0.28
C LEU A 114 5.99 -26.54 0.01
N ASN A 115 6.55 -27.12 1.06
CA ASN A 115 7.58 -28.16 0.93
C ASN A 115 7.02 -29.58 1.07
N ASN A 116 5.72 -29.73 1.36
CA ASN A 116 4.98 -30.99 1.52
C ASN A 116 5.56 -31.91 2.61
N ASN A 117 6.02 -31.33 3.71
CA ASN A 117 6.55 -32.10 4.84
C ASN A 117 5.51 -32.42 5.93
N GLY A 118 4.27 -31.95 5.77
CA GLY A 118 3.15 -32.13 6.71
C GLY A 118 3.11 -31.16 7.87
N GLU A 119 3.98 -30.14 7.88
CA GLU A 119 4.05 -29.12 8.92
C GLU A 119 4.20 -27.72 8.30
N ILE A 120 3.57 -26.71 8.88
CA ILE A 120 3.78 -25.31 8.48
C ILE A 120 4.85 -24.71 9.40
N GLU A 121 5.97 -24.27 8.79
CA GLU A 121 7.11 -23.81 9.56
C GLU A 121 7.88 -22.66 8.87
N TRP A 122 8.75 -22.00 9.64
CA TRP A 122 9.67 -20.99 9.11
C TRP A 122 11.01 -21.54 8.66
N GLY A 123 11.23 -22.87 8.76
CA GLY A 123 12.50 -23.54 8.49
C GLY A 123 13.63 -22.96 9.34
N THR A 124 14.76 -22.68 8.70
CA THR A 124 15.87 -21.92 9.30
C THR A 124 15.79 -20.42 9.01
N ASN A 125 14.75 -19.98 8.32
CA ASN A 125 14.55 -18.58 7.88
C ASN A 125 15.71 -18.08 6.99
N THR A 126 16.25 -18.96 6.15
CA THR A 126 17.33 -18.71 5.21
C THR A 126 16.88 -18.95 3.77
N LEU A 127 17.66 -18.46 2.80
CA LEU A 127 17.39 -18.68 1.37
C LEU A 127 17.34 -20.16 0.99
N ASP A 128 18.20 -20.99 1.61
CA ASP A 128 18.25 -22.44 1.35
C ASP A 128 17.09 -23.19 2.03
N ASN A 129 16.59 -22.65 3.13
CA ASN A 129 15.48 -23.26 3.87
C ASN A 129 14.58 -22.19 4.48
N PRO A 130 13.70 -21.56 3.68
CA PRO A 130 12.74 -20.57 4.14
C PRO A 130 11.50 -21.19 4.84
N GLY A 131 11.45 -22.52 4.95
CA GLY A 131 10.26 -23.26 5.38
C GLY A 131 9.14 -23.07 4.35
N ASP A 132 7.93 -22.72 4.82
CA ASP A 132 6.77 -22.46 3.96
C ASP A 132 6.60 -20.98 3.59
N LYS A 133 7.65 -20.18 3.78
CA LYS A 133 7.64 -18.80 3.32
C LYS A 133 8.06 -18.67 1.86
N THR A 134 7.45 -17.74 1.17
CA THR A 134 7.81 -17.33 -0.19
C THR A 134 7.67 -15.81 -0.34
N ILE A 135 8.14 -15.25 -1.43
CA ILE A 135 7.89 -13.86 -1.76
C ILE A 135 6.42 -13.73 -2.18
N ILE A 136 5.62 -13.03 -1.38
CA ILE A 136 4.18 -12.82 -1.58
C ILE A 136 3.85 -11.47 -2.19
N GLY A 137 4.78 -10.51 -2.18
CA GLY A 137 4.57 -9.19 -2.75
C GLY A 137 5.79 -8.29 -2.69
N ASN A 138 5.60 -7.03 -3.08
CA ASN A 138 6.63 -6.01 -3.03
C ASN A 138 6.04 -4.64 -2.67
N SER A 139 6.60 -3.98 -1.65
CA SER A 139 6.12 -2.70 -1.12
C SER A 139 6.65 -1.47 -1.89
N THR A 140 7.57 -1.65 -2.85
CA THR A 140 8.08 -0.55 -3.67
C THR A 140 6.97 -0.04 -4.60
N PRO A 141 6.69 1.27 -4.62
CA PRO A 141 5.74 1.84 -5.57
C PRO A 141 6.21 1.63 -7.01
N ARG A 142 5.33 1.11 -7.86
CA ARG A 142 5.57 0.88 -9.28
C ARG A 142 4.55 1.66 -10.10
N TYR A 143 4.95 2.10 -11.28
CA TYR A 143 4.09 2.82 -12.21
C TYR A 143 3.47 4.07 -11.57
N SER A 144 4.33 4.93 -10.99
CA SER A 144 3.90 6.22 -10.46
C SER A 144 3.47 7.13 -11.60
N PHE A 145 2.28 7.69 -11.52
CA PHE A 145 1.72 8.51 -12.60
C PHE A 145 1.10 9.80 -12.11
N GLY A 146 1.07 10.79 -13.01
CA GLY A 146 0.34 12.03 -12.84
C GLY A 146 -0.35 12.41 -14.14
N ILE A 147 -1.60 12.87 -14.06
CA ILE A 147 -2.39 13.31 -15.22
C ILE A 147 -2.94 14.69 -14.89
N THR A 148 -2.55 15.68 -15.68
CA THR A 148 -3.14 17.02 -15.68
C THR A 148 -3.97 17.18 -16.93
N ALA A 149 -5.19 17.69 -16.82
CA ALA A 149 -6.02 18.05 -17.96
C ALA A 149 -6.82 19.30 -17.66
N GLY A 150 -7.08 20.12 -18.67
CA GLY A 150 -7.82 21.34 -18.50
C GLY A 150 -8.29 21.94 -19.81
N PHE A 151 -9.12 22.99 -19.69
CA PHE A 151 -9.58 23.79 -20.83
C PHE A 151 -9.85 25.25 -20.43
N GLU A 152 -9.83 26.11 -21.43
CA GLU A 152 -10.27 27.50 -21.37
C GLU A 152 -11.28 27.77 -22.49
N TYR A 153 -12.46 28.34 -22.14
CA TYR A 153 -13.46 28.70 -23.12
C TYR A 153 -14.40 29.80 -22.63
N LYS A 154 -14.48 30.91 -23.38
CA LYS A 154 -15.44 32.03 -23.11
C LYS A 154 -15.46 32.50 -21.67
N GLY A 155 -14.30 32.63 -21.04
CA GLY A 155 -14.15 33.05 -19.65
C GLY A 155 -14.17 31.92 -18.64
N PHE A 156 -14.62 30.72 -18.99
CA PHE A 156 -14.46 29.53 -18.17
C PHE A 156 -13.05 28.96 -18.28
N ASP A 157 -12.51 28.55 -17.15
CA ASP A 157 -11.28 27.77 -17.06
C ASP A 157 -11.53 26.56 -16.14
N PHE A 158 -11.02 25.41 -16.55
CA PHE A 158 -11.07 24.17 -15.79
C PHE A 158 -9.71 23.49 -15.81
N GLU A 159 -9.28 23.00 -14.65
CA GLU A 159 -8.09 22.17 -14.55
C GLU A 159 -8.32 21.08 -13.50
N MET A 160 -7.81 19.89 -13.78
CA MET A 160 -7.75 18.80 -12.82
C MET A 160 -6.37 18.14 -12.83
N PHE A 161 -5.98 17.62 -11.66
CA PHE A 161 -4.76 16.85 -11.49
C PHE A 161 -5.05 15.54 -10.74
N TRP A 162 -4.72 14.44 -11.39
CA TRP A 162 -4.72 13.11 -10.82
C TRP A 162 -3.31 12.63 -10.55
N GLN A 163 -3.12 11.96 -9.43
CA GLN A 163 -1.88 11.29 -9.07
C GLN A 163 -2.18 9.88 -8.57
N GLY A 164 -1.27 8.95 -8.85
CA GLY A 164 -1.44 7.58 -8.37
C GLY A 164 -0.21 6.71 -8.51
N ILE A 165 -0.39 5.49 -8.03
CA ILE A 165 0.57 4.39 -8.09
C ILE A 165 -0.17 3.20 -8.67
N GLY A 166 0.35 2.63 -9.79
CA GLY A 166 -0.33 1.55 -10.51
C GLY A 166 -0.15 0.17 -9.86
N LYS A 167 0.88 -0.02 -9.00
CA LYS A 167 1.09 -1.25 -8.26
C LYS A 167 1.91 -1.02 -7.00
N ARG A 168 1.42 -1.53 -5.88
CA ARG A 168 2.11 -1.53 -4.60
C ARG A 168 1.45 -2.52 -3.66
N ASP A 169 2.22 -3.45 -3.11
CA ASP A 169 1.72 -4.33 -2.07
C ASP A 169 2.05 -3.73 -0.69
N TYR A 170 1.12 -3.82 0.24
CA TYR A 170 1.33 -3.35 1.60
C TYR A 170 0.81 -4.35 2.63
N MET A 171 1.68 -4.80 3.52
CA MET A 171 1.27 -5.64 4.63
C MET A 171 0.77 -4.77 5.78
N VAL A 172 -0.53 -4.71 5.93
CA VAL A 172 -1.16 -4.04 7.08
C VAL A 172 -1.00 -4.88 8.34
N GLY A 173 -0.94 -4.21 9.48
CA GLY A 173 -0.77 -4.85 10.76
C GLY A 173 -1.12 -3.93 11.93
N GLY A 174 -0.72 -4.36 13.12
CA GLY A 174 -0.98 -3.63 14.35
C GLY A 174 -2.40 -3.80 14.90
N VAL A 175 -2.65 -3.19 16.03
CA VAL A 175 -3.91 -3.33 16.78
C VAL A 175 -5.13 -2.83 16.02
N HIS A 176 -4.95 -1.78 15.21
CA HIS A 176 -6.06 -1.19 14.46
C HIS A 176 -6.53 -2.08 13.30
N PHE A 177 -5.64 -2.87 12.72
CA PHE A 177 -6.03 -3.83 11.69
C PHE A 177 -6.63 -5.09 12.29
N TRP A 178 -5.94 -5.70 13.26
CA TRP A 178 -6.35 -6.98 13.82
C TRP A 178 -7.52 -6.89 14.79
N GLY A 179 -7.67 -5.77 15.51
CA GLY A 179 -8.78 -5.46 16.41
C GLY A 179 -8.89 -6.32 17.68
N PHE A 180 -8.29 -7.50 17.67
CA PHE A 180 -8.38 -8.49 18.76
C PHE A 180 -7.01 -9.03 19.14
N THR A 181 -6.03 -8.15 19.36
CA THR A 181 -4.67 -8.55 19.75
C THR A 181 -4.49 -8.61 21.25
N SER A 182 -5.32 -7.90 21.99
CA SER A 182 -5.40 -7.92 23.46
C SER A 182 -6.83 -7.57 23.94
N GLN A 183 -7.07 -7.75 25.22
CA GLN A 183 -8.35 -7.37 25.87
C GLN A 183 -8.60 -5.86 25.91
N TRP A 184 -7.59 -5.05 25.61
CA TRP A 184 -7.65 -3.58 25.66
C TRP A 184 -7.86 -2.96 24.28
N ASP A 185 -7.87 -3.77 23.23
CA ASP A 185 -8.01 -3.28 21.88
C ASP A 185 -9.45 -2.88 21.56
N THR A 186 -9.59 -1.83 20.78
CA THR A 186 -10.88 -1.44 20.20
C THR A 186 -10.89 -1.84 18.73
N PRO A 187 -11.71 -2.82 18.33
CA PRO A 187 -11.81 -3.23 16.94
C PRO A 187 -12.42 -2.13 16.08
N LEU A 188 -11.98 -2.03 14.82
CA LEU A 188 -12.62 -1.21 13.81
C LEU A 188 -13.87 -1.91 13.27
N LYS A 189 -14.67 -1.16 12.49
CA LYS A 189 -15.88 -1.69 11.86
C LYS A 189 -15.57 -2.90 10.96
N GLU A 190 -14.47 -2.86 10.23
CA GLU A 190 -14.02 -3.92 9.33
C GLU A 190 -13.69 -5.21 10.11
N SER A 191 -13.20 -5.11 11.34
CA SER A 191 -12.92 -6.27 12.18
C SER A 191 -14.18 -7.07 12.58
N LEU A 192 -15.39 -6.53 12.32
CA LEU A 192 -16.65 -7.24 12.54
C LEU A 192 -16.91 -8.33 11.50
N ASP A 193 -16.22 -8.31 10.34
CA ASP A 193 -16.25 -9.39 9.36
C ASP A 193 -15.27 -10.50 9.76
N TYR A 194 -15.55 -11.15 10.89
CA TYR A 194 -14.79 -12.27 11.40
C TYR A 194 -15.53 -13.59 11.25
N TRP A 195 -14.76 -14.67 11.21
CA TRP A 195 -15.30 -16.01 11.03
C TRP A 195 -16.20 -16.46 12.20
N THR A 196 -17.37 -16.97 11.83
CA THR A 196 -18.30 -17.70 12.70
C THR A 196 -18.90 -18.86 11.90
N PRO A 197 -19.54 -19.85 12.52
CA PRO A 197 -20.27 -20.90 11.78
C PRO A 197 -21.36 -20.37 10.82
N GLN A 198 -21.84 -19.14 11.04
CA GLN A 198 -22.81 -18.45 10.19
C GLN A 198 -22.15 -17.51 9.17
N ASN A 199 -20.86 -17.21 9.31
CA ASN A 199 -20.07 -16.36 8.42
C ASN A 199 -18.74 -17.05 8.06
N THR A 200 -18.81 -18.15 7.34
CA THR A 200 -17.64 -18.99 7.00
C THR A 200 -16.73 -18.37 5.95
N GLY A 201 -17.24 -17.41 5.16
CA GLY A 201 -16.49 -16.65 4.15
C GLY A 201 -15.84 -15.36 4.66
N ALA A 202 -15.81 -15.13 5.98
CA ALA A 202 -15.28 -13.91 6.58
C ALA A 202 -13.86 -13.56 6.14
N TYR A 203 -13.56 -12.27 6.14
CA TYR A 203 -12.22 -11.77 5.85
C TYR A 203 -11.25 -12.07 7.01
N PHE A 204 -11.64 -11.75 8.26
CA PHE A 204 -10.83 -12.01 9.45
C PHE A 204 -11.05 -13.41 10.03
N PRO A 205 -10.03 -13.99 10.69
CA PRO A 205 -10.17 -15.26 11.38
C PRO A 205 -11.10 -15.12 12.59
N ARG A 206 -11.45 -16.22 13.22
CA ARG A 206 -12.17 -16.18 14.51
C ARG A 206 -11.41 -15.32 15.51
N PRO A 207 -12.09 -14.49 16.32
CA PRO A 207 -11.44 -13.67 17.33
C PRO A 207 -10.72 -14.54 18.36
N ASN A 208 -9.40 -14.38 18.42
CA ASN A 208 -8.55 -15.04 19.41
C ASN A 208 -7.33 -14.16 19.69
N TRP A 209 -7.40 -13.38 20.77
CA TRP A 209 -6.35 -12.45 21.13
C TRP A 209 -5.00 -13.13 21.44
N ASN A 210 -5.03 -14.39 21.88
CA ASN A 210 -3.83 -15.15 22.19
C ASN A 210 -3.25 -15.93 20.99
N ASN A 211 -3.91 -15.97 19.84
CA ASN A 211 -3.42 -16.67 18.65
C ASN A 211 -2.57 -15.76 17.75
N GLY A 212 -1.26 -15.68 18.02
CA GLY A 212 -0.31 -15.01 17.15
C GLY A 212 -0.12 -15.70 15.79
N GLY A 213 -0.49 -16.96 15.66
CA GLY A 213 -0.38 -17.73 14.42
C GLY A 213 -1.28 -17.18 13.31
N ASN A 214 -2.47 -16.69 13.62
CA ASN A 214 -3.38 -16.07 12.65
C ASN A 214 -2.88 -14.74 12.08
N ARG A 215 -1.87 -14.13 12.72
CA ARG A 215 -1.35 -12.80 12.39
C ARG A 215 0.01 -12.84 11.69
N GLN A 216 0.35 -13.97 11.08
CA GLN A 216 1.57 -14.07 10.29
C GLN A 216 1.47 -13.22 9.01
N THR A 217 2.63 -12.79 8.49
CA THR A 217 2.69 -12.15 7.18
C THR A 217 2.21 -13.16 6.13
N THR A 218 1.10 -12.86 5.46
CA THR A 218 0.46 -13.76 4.50
C THR A 218 -0.20 -13.00 3.36
N ASP A 219 -0.32 -13.65 2.21
CA ASP A 219 -1.02 -13.12 1.04
C ASP A 219 -2.50 -12.80 1.31
N ARG A 220 -3.14 -13.49 2.27
CA ARG A 220 -4.53 -13.23 2.65
C ARG A 220 -4.75 -11.78 3.11
N TYR A 221 -3.81 -11.21 3.84
CA TYR A 221 -3.94 -9.86 4.43
C TYR A 221 -3.03 -8.84 3.76
N LEU A 222 -2.32 -9.25 2.72
CA LEU A 222 -1.56 -8.35 1.88
C LEU A 222 -2.54 -7.47 1.09
N GLN A 223 -2.44 -6.16 1.24
CA GLN A 223 -3.30 -5.20 0.58
C GLN A 223 -2.70 -4.77 -0.76
N ASP A 224 -3.54 -4.60 -1.77
CA ASP A 224 -3.18 -3.81 -2.95
C ASP A 224 -3.31 -2.32 -2.60
N ALA A 225 -2.17 -1.67 -2.39
CA ALA A 225 -2.08 -0.25 -2.09
C ALA A 225 -1.85 0.60 -3.35
N SER A 226 -2.24 0.10 -4.52
CA SER A 226 -2.38 0.91 -5.72
C SER A 226 -3.54 1.90 -5.57
N TYR A 227 -3.40 3.07 -6.17
CA TYR A 227 -4.45 4.08 -6.11
C TYR A 227 -4.36 5.10 -7.23
N ALA A 228 -5.49 5.75 -7.50
CA ALA A 228 -5.59 7.00 -8.24
C ALA A 228 -6.38 8.03 -7.42
N ARG A 229 -5.82 9.22 -7.21
CA ARG A 229 -6.45 10.29 -6.43
C ARG A 229 -6.57 11.57 -7.23
N LEU A 230 -7.78 12.14 -7.24
CA LEU A 230 -8.01 13.50 -7.72
C LEU A 230 -7.45 14.49 -6.68
N LYS A 231 -6.20 14.92 -6.92
CA LYS A 231 -5.45 15.79 -6.01
C LYS A 231 -5.96 17.21 -6.03
N ASN A 232 -6.26 17.70 -7.22
CA ASN A 232 -6.77 19.06 -7.40
C ASN A 232 -7.80 19.08 -8.53
N VAL A 233 -8.84 19.87 -8.35
CA VAL A 233 -9.76 20.29 -9.40
C VAL A 233 -10.14 21.74 -9.17
N THR A 234 -10.13 22.53 -10.22
CA THR A 234 -10.53 23.94 -10.17
C THR A 234 -11.44 24.26 -11.36
N LEU A 235 -12.52 24.93 -11.10
CA LEU A 235 -13.40 25.53 -12.10
C LEU A 235 -13.51 27.01 -11.83
N GLY A 236 -13.11 27.85 -12.77
CA GLY A 236 -13.14 29.29 -12.68
C GLY A 236 -13.98 29.93 -13.77
N TYR A 237 -14.39 31.14 -13.52
CA TYR A 237 -15.01 32.02 -14.50
C TYR A 237 -14.47 33.44 -14.39
N THR A 238 -13.86 33.94 -15.47
CA THR A 238 -13.38 35.29 -15.59
C THR A 238 -14.44 36.14 -16.32
N PHE A 239 -14.93 37.18 -15.66
CA PHE A 239 -15.94 38.06 -16.22
C PHE A 239 -15.39 38.89 -17.38
N PRO A 240 -16.26 39.18 -18.40
CA PRO A 240 -15.87 40.01 -19.52
C PRO A 240 -15.41 41.41 -19.08
N LYS A 241 -14.30 41.91 -19.66
CA LYS A 241 -13.75 43.25 -19.34
C LYS A 241 -14.77 44.35 -19.51
N VAL A 242 -15.67 44.23 -20.49
CA VAL A 242 -16.70 45.23 -20.76
C VAL A 242 -17.62 45.43 -19.53
N TRP A 243 -18.02 44.37 -18.86
CA TRP A 243 -18.84 44.44 -17.66
C TRP A 243 -18.06 45.00 -16.47
N MET A 244 -16.81 44.57 -16.31
CA MET A 244 -15.99 44.97 -15.18
C MET A 244 -15.57 46.44 -15.25
N ASN A 245 -15.30 46.96 -16.43
CA ASN A 245 -14.96 48.36 -16.60
C ASN A 245 -16.12 49.30 -16.20
N GLN A 246 -17.38 48.87 -16.34
CA GLN A 246 -18.56 49.67 -15.92
C GLN A 246 -18.63 49.89 -14.43
N ILE A 247 -18.05 48.98 -13.64
CA ILE A 247 -18.02 49.04 -12.17
C ILE A 247 -16.62 49.39 -11.62
N GLY A 248 -15.70 49.83 -12.50
CA GLY A 248 -14.37 50.28 -12.10
C GLY A 248 -13.39 49.15 -11.68
N ILE A 249 -13.68 47.91 -12.03
CA ILE A 249 -12.85 46.74 -11.72
C ILE A 249 -12.08 46.31 -12.99
N SER A 250 -10.78 46.14 -12.89
CA SER A 250 -9.94 45.75 -14.03
C SER A 250 -10.09 44.29 -14.45
N LYS A 251 -10.27 43.39 -13.47
CA LYS A 251 -10.47 41.94 -13.66
C LYS A 251 -11.16 41.33 -12.45
N LEU A 252 -12.15 40.47 -12.68
CA LEU A 252 -12.78 39.66 -11.65
C LEU A 252 -12.83 38.21 -12.17
N ARG A 253 -12.31 37.27 -11.36
CA ARG A 253 -12.45 35.83 -11.58
C ARG A 253 -13.00 35.18 -10.32
N ILE A 254 -14.09 34.44 -10.44
CA ILE A 254 -14.64 33.63 -9.37
C ILE A 254 -14.23 32.18 -9.66
N TYR A 255 -13.80 31.43 -8.63
CA TYR A 255 -13.47 30.02 -8.80
C TYR A 255 -13.91 29.17 -7.60
N VAL A 256 -14.14 27.90 -7.90
CA VAL A 256 -14.30 26.83 -6.92
C VAL A 256 -13.16 25.84 -7.10
N SER A 257 -12.53 25.43 -6.03
CA SER A 257 -11.49 24.41 -6.07
C SER A 257 -11.72 23.33 -5.04
N GLY A 258 -11.27 22.14 -5.36
CA GLY A 258 -11.29 20.99 -4.48
C GLY A 258 -9.96 20.27 -4.42
N GLU A 259 -9.60 19.76 -3.24
CA GLU A 259 -8.39 18.96 -3.03
C GLU A 259 -8.77 17.60 -2.45
N ASN A 260 -8.10 16.54 -2.96
CA ASN A 260 -8.24 15.16 -2.49
C ASN A 260 -9.70 14.65 -2.49
N LEU A 261 -10.53 15.08 -3.45
CA LEU A 261 -11.96 14.80 -3.44
C LEU A 261 -12.30 13.34 -3.67
N PHE A 262 -11.52 12.66 -4.50
CA PHE A 262 -11.77 11.32 -4.98
C PHE A 262 -10.53 10.44 -4.87
N THR A 263 -10.70 9.22 -4.35
CA THR A 263 -9.66 8.18 -4.35
C THR A 263 -10.27 6.88 -4.84
N ILE A 264 -9.59 6.25 -5.78
CA ILE A 264 -9.90 4.92 -6.30
C ILE A 264 -8.79 4.01 -5.78
N THR A 265 -9.12 2.95 -5.05
CA THR A 265 -8.20 1.97 -4.48
C THR A 265 -8.96 0.72 -4.08
N ASP A 266 -8.26 -0.42 -4.06
CA ASP A 266 -8.77 -1.69 -3.53
C ASP A 266 -8.31 -1.94 -2.09
N MET A 267 -7.60 -0.99 -1.48
CA MET A 267 -7.16 -1.09 -0.10
C MET A 267 -8.34 -0.99 0.87
N ILE A 268 -8.28 -1.70 1.99
CA ILE A 268 -9.29 -1.65 3.05
C ILE A 268 -9.52 -0.20 3.54
N ASP A 269 -10.78 0.20 3.71
CA ASP A 269 -11.22 1.59 3.91
C ASP A 269 -10.56 2.32 5.10
N SER A 270 -10.18 1.58 6.15
CA SER A 270 -9.54 2.16 7.34
C SER A 270 -8.10 2.65 7.12
N PHE A 271 -7.51 2.38 5.95
CA PHE A 271 -6.15 2.76 5.63
C PHE A 271 -6.09 3.59 4.35
N ASP A 272 -5.33 4.67 4.39
CA ASP A 272 -5.13 5.50 3.21
C ASP A 272 -3.94 4.97 2.38
N PRO A 273 -4.11 4.68 1.07
CA PRO A 273 -3.08 4.07 0.24
C PRO A 273 -1.87 4.98 -0.02
N GLU A 274 -1.99 6.29 0.21
CA GLU A 274 -0.89 7.24 0.03
C GLU A 274 0.00 7.30 1.29
N THR A 275 -0.62 7.32 2.48
CA THR A 275 0.11 7.42 3.75
C THR A 275 0.56 6.07 4.30
N LEU A 276 -0.15 5.00 4.00
CA LEU A 276 0.11 3.62 4.45
C LEU A 276 0.28 3.48 5.98
N SER A 277 -0.30 4.36 6.73
CA SER A 277 -0.18 4.37 8.17
C SER A 277 -1.54 4.58 8.81
N ASN A 278 -1.81 3.80 9.85
CA ASN A 278 -3.00 3.93 10.68
C ASN A 278 -2.86 4.97 11.81
N MET A 279 -1.67 5.57 11.94
CA MET A 279 -1.35 6.54 13.01
C MET A 279 -1.01 7.93 12.48
N THR A 280 -1.16 8.17 11.18
CA THR A 280 -0.98 9.49 10.57
C THR A 280 -2.28 10.26 10.55
N TYR A 281 -2.17 11.58 10.61
CA TYR A 281 -3.31 12.46 10.41
C TYR A 281 -3.92 12.19 9.02
N PRO A 282 -5.23 11.93 8.91
CA PRO A 282 -5.85 11.58 7.64
C PRO A 282 -5.76 12.72 6.63
N ILE A 283 -5.62 12.37 5.36
CA ILE A 283 -5.63 13.32 4.26
C ILE A 283 -7.03 13.93 4.15
N ASN A 284 -7.11 15.24 4.33
CA ASN A 284 -8.38 15.96 4.31
C ASN A 284 -8.84 16.23 2.87
N LYS A 285 -10.15 16.10 2.64
CA LYS A 285 -10.84 16.70 1.50
C LYS A 285 -11.07 18.17 1.79
N LYS A 286 -10.72 19.04 0.84
CA LYS A 286 -10.92 20.47 0.99
C LYS A 286 -11.74 20.99 -0.17
N LEU A 287 -12.61 21.94 0.14
CA LEU A 287 -13.34 22.75 -0.83
C LEU A 287 -13.08 24.22 -0.53
N ALA A 288 -12.81 25.01 -1.55
CA ALA A 288 -12.58 26.43 -1.42
C ALA A 288 -13.31 27.19 -2.53
N VAL A 289 -13.76 28.39 -2.21
CA VAL A 289 -14.31 29.37 -3.15
C VAL A 289 -13.46 30.62 -3.03
N GLY A 290 -13.08 31.21 -4.15
CA GLY A 290 -12.26 32.40 -4.18
C GLY A 290 -12.63 33.37 -5.29
N LEU A 291 -12.10 34.57 -5.17
CA LEU A 291 -12.27 35.71 -6.08
C LEU A 291 -10.92 36.09 -6.69
#